data_1a423d48ddb4fd4a54609f131c5cfdfc
#
_entry.id   1a423d48ddb4fd4a54609f131c5cfdfc
#
_cell.length_a   1.000
_cell.length_b   1.000
_cell.length_c   1.000
_cell.angle_alpha   90.00
_cell.angle_beta   90.00
_cell.angle_gamma   90.00
#
_symmetry.space_group_name_H-M   'P 1'
#
loop_
_entity.id
_entity.type
_entity.pdbx_description
1 polymer ?
#
loop_
_entity_poly.entity_id
_entity_poly.type
_entity_poly.pdbx_seq_one_letter_code
_entity_poly.pdbx_strand_id
1 'polypeptide(L)'
;MKKFIFILCIFCINLFGESRIVTLTPSINEIVYALGMGYSVVANTQYCDFPIESKHVKKVGGYATISLEKIIEAKPTVVIAQNYDEKLLRNLKSLDIKTLVFKTDTISSIKNTIKTLGEYFQKEERANELISNINSSLFSLKGITSNKKVLIVIGPRKNLNNQIYITGNHLYFEDIIKASGNKNAFFSTSKNQPVVNSEKIINMNPDIIVLLSPFLDGKKEEQKELIKVWETLPINASVNKNIYLIDKTYSGIPSQRVVYFIKDFKKILENVRNK
;
A
#
# COMPACT_ATOMS: atom_id res chain seq x y z
N MET A 1 24.26 56.14 37.56
CA MET A 1 24.49 54.69 37.60
C MET A 1 23.43 54.02 36.73
N LYS A 2 23.76 53.62 35.48
CA LYS A 2 22.84 52.91 34.57
C LYS A 2 22.97 51.41 34.82
N LYS A 3 21.90 50.76 35.28
CA LYS A 3 21.84 49.30 35.45
C LYS A 3 21.62 48.66 34.07
N PHE A 4 22.63 47.93 33.57
CA PHE A 4 22.51 47.06 32.40
C PHE A 4 21.81 45.77 32.83
N ILE A 5 20.56 45.55 32.38
CA ILE A 5 19.87 44.27 32.52
C ILE A 5 20.32 43.38 31.36
N PHE A 6 21.12 42.35 31.66
CA PHE A 6 21.53 41.32 30.73
C PHE A 6 20.39 40.30 30.64
N ILE A 7 19.58 40.36 29.55
CA ILE A 7 18.56 39.37 29.27
C ILE A 7 19.29 38.15 28.66
N LEU A 8 19.48 37.11 29.48
CA LEU A 8 20.00 35.81 29.06
C LEU A 8 18.87 35.07 28.31
N CYS A 9 18.83 35.18 27.00
CA CYS A 9 18.01 34.32 26.16
C CYS A 9 18.52 32.89 26.26
N ILE A 10 17.93 32.05 27.10
CA ILE A 10 18.16 30.60 27.12
C ILE A 10 17.50 30.06 25.89
N PHE A 11 18.30 29.82 24.84
CA PHE A 11 17.93 29.06 23.65
C PHE A 11 17.84 27.62 24.12
N CYS A 12 16.64 27.13 24.44
CA CYS A 12 16.38 25.71 24.64
C CYS A 12 16.59 25.01 23.29
N ILE A 13 17.84 24.63 23.01
CA ILE A 13 18.14 23.66 21.96
C ILE A 13 17.48 22.36 22.41
N ASN A 14 16.33 22.03 21.83
CA ASN A 14 15.80 20.69 21.92
C ASN A 14 16.81 19.74 21.31
N LEU A 15 17.66 19.13 22.12
CA LEU A 15 18.51 18.00 21.79
C LEU A 15 17.59 16.77 21.59
N PHE A 16 16.70 16.81 20.60
CA PHE A 16 16.18 15.58 20.05
C PHE A 16 17.31 14.94 19.25
N GLY A 17 17.90 13.89 19.79
CA GLY A 17 18.86 13.09 19.05
C GLY A 17 18.27 12.77 17.67
N GLU A 18 19.09 12.91 16.63
CA GLU A 18 18.69 12.72 15.23
C GLU A 18 17.95 11.36 15.09
N SER A 19 16.68 11.40 14.68
CA SER A 19 15.90 10.18 14.51
C SER A 19 16.53 9.30 13.44
N ARG A 20 16.87 8.07 13.78
CA ARG A 20 17.46 7.07 12.87
C ARG A 20 16.44 5.95 12.67
N ILE A 21 15.71 6.01 11.56
CA ILE A 21 14.58 5.14 11.27
C ILE A 21 15.03 4.00 10.36
N VAL A 22 14.66 2.75 10.72
CA VAL A 22 14.73 1.61 9.81
C VAL A 22 13.31 1.18 9.48
N THR A 23 12.97 1.10 8.19
CA THR A 23 11.65 0.66 7.71
C THR A 23 11.76 -0.71 7.04
N LEU A 24 10.90 -1.65 7.44
CA LEU A 24 11.03 -3.05 7.00
C LEU A 24 10.04 -3.43 5.88
N THR A 25 9.24 -2.48 5.37
CA THR A 25 8.30 -2.76 4.26
C THR A 25 8.09 -1.53 3.38
N PRO A 26 7.77 -1.70 2.09
CA PRO A 26 7.48 -0.59 1.20
C PRO A 26 6.36 0.33 1.69
N SER A 27 5.25 -0.24 2.18
CA SER A 27 4.11 0.55 2.67
C SER A 27 4.47 1.46 3.84
N ILE A 28 5.21 0.95 4.82
CA ILE A 28 5.68 1.73 5.97
C ILE A 28 6.71 2.78 5.51
N ASN A 29 7.66 2.39 4.65
CA ASN A 29 8.65 3.30 4.10
C ASN A 29 7.99 4.51 3.42
N GLU A 30 7.01 4.26 2.55
CA GLU A 30 6.29 5.31 1.85
C GLU A 30 5.51 6.24 2.79
N ILE A 31 4.88 5.71 3.84
CA ILE A 31 4.18 6.52 4.85
C ILE A 31 5.16 7.40 5.62
N VAL A 32 6.32 6.87 6.04
CA VAL A 32 7.38 7.64 6.73
C VAL A 32 7.87 8.79 5.86
N TYR A 33 8.14 8.53 4.58
CA TYR A 33 8.53 9.58 3.62
C TYR A 33 7.41 10.62 3.42
N ALA A 34 6.16 10.19 3.31
CA ALA A 34 5.02 11.07 3.11
C ALA A 34 4.74 11.98 4.32
N LEU A 35 5.11 11.53 5.53
CA LEU A 35 5.09 12.34 6.76
C LEU A 35 6.26 13.33 6.85
N GLY A 36 7.18 13.36 5.86
CA GLY A 36 8.33 14.25 5.85
C GLY A 36 9.53 13.75 6.65
N MET A 37 9.55 12.46 7.04
CA MET A 37 10.63 11.86 7.84
C MET A 37 11.64 11.07 6.99
N GLY A 38 11.60 11.22 5.68
CA GLY A 38 12.46 10.48 4.75
C GLY A 38 13.98 10.68 4.99
N TYR A 39 14.38 11.87 5.37
CA TYR A 39 15.78 12.19 5.71
C TYR A 39 16.31 11.42 6.94
N SER A 40 15.42 10.97 7.81
CA SER A 40 15.76 10.17 8.99
C SER A 40 15.83 8.67 8.70
N VAL A 41 15.42 8.21 7.51
CA VAL A 41 15.47 6.79 7.13
C VAL A 41 16.90 6.40 6.82
N VAL A 42 17.56 5.68 7.73
CA VAL A 42 18.96 5.25 7.61
C VAL A 42 19.12 3.89 6.96
N ALA A 43 18.07 3.05 6.98
CA ALA A 43 18.05 1.77 6.26
C ALA A 43 16.60 1.32 5.95
N ASN A 44 16.45 0.55 4.88
CA ASN A 44 15.16 -0.03 4.48
C ASN A 44 15.36 -1.37 3.74
N THR A 45 14.28 -1.96 3.20
CA THR A 45 14.36 -3.21 2.43
C THR A 45 14.58 -2.98 0.94
N GLN A 46 14.99 -4.03 0.21
CA GLN A 46 15.28 -4.01 -1.24
C GLN A 46 14.09 -3.53 -2.09
N TYR A 47 12.86 -3.71 -1.60
CA TYR A 47 11.63 -3.34 -2.32
C TYR A 47 11.12 -1.93 -1.99
N CYS A 48 11.85 -1.18 -1.14
CA CYS A 48 11.55 0.22 -0.84
C CYS A 48 12.18 1.10 -1.92
N ASP A 49 11.48 1.30 -3.02
CA ASP A 49 11.95 2.02 -4.21
C ASP A 49 11.17 3.32 -4.50
N PHE A 50 10.23 3.65 -3.63
CA PHE A 50 9.50 4.92 -3.66
C PHE A 50 9.51 5.63 -2.28
N PRO A 51 9.70 6.98 -2.26
CA PRO A 51 10.11 7.82 -3.39
C PRO A 51 11.52 7.44 -3.91
N ILE A 52 11.99 8.08 -4.97
CA ILE A 52 13.23 7.67 -5.66
C ILE A 52 14.45 7.69 -4.72
N GLU A 53 14.48 8.62 -3.78
CA GLU A 53 15.53 8.76 -2.76
C GLU A 53 15.63 7.51 -1.88
N SER A 54 14.52 6.81 -1.66
CA SER A 54 14.45 5.58 -0.89
C SER A 54 15.30 4.44 -1.47
N LYS A 55 15.57 4.45 -2.80
CA LYS A 55 16.42 3.46 -3.46
C LYS A 55 17.88 3.52 -2.99
N HIS A 56 18.35 4.70 -2.63
CA HIS A 56 19.75 4.97 -2.27
C HIS A 56 20.05 4.72 -0.79
N VAL A 57 19.03 4.44 0.00
CA VAL A 57 19.18 4.12 1.42
C VAL A 57 19.76 2.70 1.59
N LYS A 58 20.61 2.49 2.62
CA LYS A 58 21.20 1.18 2.97
C LYS A 58 20.14 0.09 3.04
N LYS A 59 20.38 -1.07 2.41
CA LYS A 59 19.43 -2.18 2.36
C LYS A 59 19.71 -3.22 3.43
N VAL A 60 18.72 -3.52 4.28
CA VAL A 60 18.81 -4.53 5.34
C VAL A 60 18.35 -5.93 4.88
N GLY A 61 17.97 -6.09 3.63
CA GLY A 61 17.54 -7.37 3.05
C GLY A 61 16.24 -7.28 2.27
N GLY A 62 15.73 -8.44 1.88
CA GLY A 62 14.43 -8.60 1.20
C GLY A 62 13.33 -9.09 2.13
N TYR A 63 12.18 -9.47 1.57
CA TYR A 63 10.97 -9.82 2.33
C TYR A 63 11.17 -11.00 3.31
N ALA A 64 11.89 -12.05 2.87
CA ALA A 64 12.14 -13.25 3.67
C ALA A 64 13.59 -13.33 4.20
N THR A 65 14.41 -12.32 3.94
CA THR A 65 15.86 -12.35 4.19
C THR A 65 16.35 -11.05 4.85
N ILE A 66 15.56 -10.53 5.81
CA ILE A 66 15.97 -9.35 6.57
C ILE A 66 17.12 -9.73 7.51
N SER A 67 18.25 -9.01 7.42
CA SER A 67 19.41 -9.22 8.27
C SER A 67 19.33 -8.37 9.54
N LEU A 68 19.26 -9.04 10.68
CA LEU A 68 19.33 -8.40 12.00
C LEU A 68 20.65 -7.64 12.20
N GLU A 69 21.76 -8.20 11.73
CA GLU A 69 23.10 -7.58 11.81
C GLU A 69 23.14 -6.23 11.09
N LYS A 70 22.58 -6.15 9.86
CA LYS A 70 22.49 -4.90 9.11
C LYS A 70 21.60 -3.86 9.77
N ILE A 71 20.53 -4.30 10.47
CA ILE A 71 19.70 -3.40 11.28
C ILE A 71 20.53 -2.82 12.43
N ILE A 72 21.26 -3.66 13.18
CA ILE A 72 22.11 -3.24 14.29
C ILE A 72 23.20 -2.27 13.80
N GLU A 73 23.86 -2.58 12.68
CA GLU A 73 24.87 -1.70 12.06
C GLU A 73 24.30 -0.31 11.67
N ALA A 74 23.03 -0.25 11.32
CA ALA A 74 22.37 1.03 11.01
C ALA A 74 22.14 1.89 12.26
N LYS A 75 22.35 1.35 13.48
CA LYS A 75 22.18 2.05 14.77
C LYS A 75 20.83 2.79 14.83
N PRO A 76 19.68 2.09 14.67
CA PRO A 76 18.38 2.75 14.65
C PRO A 76 17.99 3.27 16.03
N THR A 77 17.29 4.40 16.08
CA THR A 77 16.53 4.83 17.27
C THR A 77 15.14 4.17 17.29
N VAL A 78 14.64 3.76 16.11
CA VAL A 78 13.38 3.02 15.97
C VAL A 78 13.40 2.17 14.70
N VAL A 79 12.87 0.95 14.81
CA VAL A 79 12.54 0.07 13.68
C VAL A 79 11.03 0.07 13.49
N ILE A 80 10.57 0.28 12.25
CA ILE A 80 9.13 0.29 11.94
C ILE A 80 8.83 -0.86 10.99
N ALA A 81 7.97 -1.77 11.42
CA ALA A 81 7.70 -3.05 10.77
C ALA A 81 6.21 -3.31 10.58
N GLN A 82 5.90 -4.33 9.81
CA GLN A 82 4.60 -5.00 9.80
C GLN A 82 4.70 -6.35 10.52
N ASN A 83 3.55 -6.89 10.94
CA ASN A 83 3.50 -8.09 11.78
C ASN A 83 3.52 -9.38 10.93
N TYR A 84 4.64 -9.69 10.26
CA TYR A 84 4.79 -10.97 9.55
C TYR A 84 6.09 -11.73 9.84
N ASP A 85 7.05 -11.14 10.54
CA ASP A 85 8.26 -11.82 10.97
C ASP A 85 8.38 -11.77 12.50
N GLU A 86 7.63 -12.64 13.17
CA GLU A 86 7.63 -12.70 14.63
C GLU A 86 9.01 -13.03 15.22
N LYS A 87 9.82 -13.82 14.52
CA LYS A 87 11.17 -14.17 14.98
C LYS A 87 12.06 -12.92 14.99
N LEU A 88 12.04 -12.15 13.91
CA LEU A 88 12.78 -10.89 13.84
C LEU A 88 12.32 -9.91 14.92
N LEU A 89 10.99 -9.76 15.12
CA LEU A 89 10.44 -8.86 16.12
C LEU A 89 10.87 -9.25 17.54
N ARG A 90 10.88 -10.55 17.87
CA ARG A 90 11.40 -11.05 19.17
C ARG A 90 12.89 -10.73 19.33
N ASN A 91 13.69 -10.93 18.29
CA ASN A 91 15.13 -10.64 18.34
C ASN A 91 15.41 -9.15 18.54
N LEU A 92 14.68 -8.26 17.83
CA LEU A 92 14.80 -6.81 18.03
C LEU A 92 14.46 -6.42 19.47
N LYS A 93 13.40 -7.00 20.02
CA LYS A 93 13.00 -6.77 21.42
C LYS A 93 14.06 -7.24 22.42
N SER A 94 14.67 -8.43 22.20
CA SER A 94 15.72 -8.95 23.08
C SER A 94 17.02 -8.12 23.10
N LEU A 95 17.21 -7.31 22.05
CA LEU A 95 18.32 -6.37 21.92
C LEU A 95 17.95 -4.93 22.36
N ASP A 96 16.79 -4.77 23.01
CA ASP A 96 16.25 -3.47 23.44
C ASP A 96 16.13 -2.43 22.31
N ILE A 97 15.97 -2.90 21.06
CA ILE A 97 15.75 -2.02 19.90
C ILE A 97 14.26 -1.64 19.85
N LYS A 98 13.96 -0.35 19.99
CA LYS A 98 12.59 0.16 19.91
C LYS A 98 11.96 -0.21 18.59
N THR A 99 10.82 -0.92 18.64
CA THR A 99 10.13 -1.40 17.44
C THR A 99 8.66 -0.99 17.48
N LEU A 100 8.18 -0.39 16.38
CA LEU A 100 6.77 -0.09 16.14
C LEU A 100 6.23 -1.05 15.10
N VAL A 101 5.12 -1.71 15.38
CA VAL A 101 4.53 -2.73 14.51
C VAL A 101 3.13 -2.32 14.09
N PHE A 102 2.88 -2.32 12.79
CA PHE A 102 1.62 -1.87 12.20
C PHE A 102 0.99 -2.91 11.28
N LYS A 103 -0.27 -2.69 10.94
CA LYS A 103 -0.99 -3.36 9.85
C LYS A 103 -1.40 -2.32 8.82
N THR A 104 -1.44 -2.72 7.55
CA THR A 104 -1.89 -1.87 6.44
C THR A 104 -2.80 -2.64 5.48
N ASP A 105 -3.46 -3.69 5.98
CA ASP A 105 -4.32 -4.58 5.21
C ASP A 105 -5.65 -3.95 4.79
N THR A 106 -6.19 -3.01 5.57
CA THR A 106 -7.45 -2.29 5.30
C THR A 106 -7.24 -0.78 5.19
N ILE A 107 -8.20 -0.06 4.61
CA ILE A 107 -8.17 1.41 4.61
C ILE A 107 -8.13 1.98 6.03
N SER A 108 -8.86 1.36 6.95
CA SER A 108 -8.83 1.77 8.37
C SER A 108 -7.44 1.61 8.98
N SER A 109 -6.79 0.46 8.76
CA SER A 109 -5.45 0.21 9.29
C SER A 109 -4.38 1.09 8.64
N ILE A 110 -4.47 1.40 7.34
CA ILE A 110 -3.61 2.38 6.66
C ILE A 110 -3.74 3.76 7.32
N LYS A 111 -4.97 4.26 7.49
CA LYS A 111 -5.21 5.57 8.14
C LYS A 111 -4.72 5.60 9.58
N ASN A 112 -4.95 4.53 10.35
CA ASN A 112 -4.45 4.42 11.71
C ASN A 112 -2.91 4.43 11.77
N THR A 113 -2.23 3.72 10.86
CA THR A 113 -0.77 3.73 10.74
C THR A 113 -0.25 5.15 10.45
N ILE A 114 -0.88 5.87 9.51
CA ILE A 114 -0.51 7.26 9.18
C ILE A 114 -0.70 8.16 10.40
N LYS A 115 -1.84 8.03 11.11
CA LYS A 115 -2.15 8.81 12.31
C LYS A 115 -1.12 8.57 13.42
N THR A 116 -0.91 7.30 13.79
CA THR A 116 -0.01 6.94 14.90
C THR A 116 1.44 7.31 14.61
N LEU A 117 1.91 7.15 13.36
CA LEU A 117 3.24 7.61 12.97
C LEU A 117 3.32 9.15 12.93
N GLY A 118 2.26 9.83 12.54
CA GLY A 118 2.16 11.29 12.62
C GLY A 118 2.31 11.80 14.06
N GLU A 119 1.58 11.20 14.99
CA GLU A 119 1.69 11.50 16.43
C GLU A 119 3.10 11.18 16.96
N TYR A 120 3.66 10.03 16.63
CA TYR A 120 4.99 9.62 17.07
C TYR A 120 6.10 10.57 16.60
N PHE A 121 5.99 11.10 15.38
CA PHE A 121 6.97 12.01 14.78
C PHE A 121 6.62 13.50 14.93
N GLN A 122 5.54 13.84 15.65
CA GLN A 122 5.04 15.21 15.75
C GLN A 122 4.74 15.84 14.37
N LYS A 123 4.04 15.06 13.53
CA LYS A 123 3.62 15.41 12.16
C LYS A 123 2.11 15.24 11.99
N GLU A 124 1.33 15.58 13.01
CA GLU A 124 -0.12 15.37 13.08
C GLU A 124 -0.85 16.12 11.97
N GLU A 125 -0.44 17.34 11.66
CA GLU A 125 -1.03 18.14 10.59
C GLU A 125 -0.87 17.42 9.24
N ARG A 126 0.35 16.96 8.92
CA ARG A 126 0.64 16.22 7.70
C ARG A 126 -0.10 14.87 7.65
N ALA A 127 -0.20 14.17 8.76
CA ALA A 127 -0.96 12.92 8.86
C ALA A 127 -2.45 13.16 8.57
N ASN A 128 -3.03 14.21 9.13
CA ASN A 128 -4.43 14.59 8.91
C ASN A 128 -4.70 14.94 7.44
N GLU A 129 -3.79 15.65 6.78
CA GLU A 129 -3.86 15.95 5.35
C GLU A 129 -3.89 14.65 4.51
N LEU A 130 -2.97 13.71 4.76
CA LEU A 130 -2.91 12.44 4.06
C LEU A 130 -4.20 11.61 4.26
N ILE A 131 -4.73 11.57 5.48
CA ILE A 131 -5.98 10.88 5.81
C ILE A 131 -7.18 11.55 5.11
N SER A 132 -7.23 12.87 5.10
CA SER A 132 -8.28 13.65 4.42
C SER A 132 -8.29 13.35 2.92
N ASN A 133 -7.12 13.26 2.27
CA ASN A 133 -6.98 12.92 0.86
C ASN A 133 -7.50 11.50 0.57
N ILE A 134 -7.25 10.52 1.45
CA ILE A 134 -7.82 9.17 1.32
C ILE A 134 -9.35 9.22 1.42
N ASN A 135 -9.89 9.91 2.42
CA ASN A 135 -11.34 10.02 2.64
C ASN A 135 -12.04 10.69 1.44
N SER A 136 -11.50 11.80 0.95
CA SER A 136 -12.03 12.51 -0.22
C SER A 136 -11.99 11.67 -1.49
N SER A 137 -10.90 10.91 -1.69
CA SER A 137 -10.78 9.99 -2.83
C SER A 137 -11.84 8.88 -2.78
N LEU A 138 -12.05 8.25 -1.61
CA LEU A 138 -13.10 7.24 -1.42
C LEU A 138 -14.51 7.82 -1.66
N PHE A 139 -14.76 9.03 -1.12
CA PHE A 139 -16.04 9.70 -1.32
C PHE A 139 -16.33 9.96 -2.81
N SER A 140 -15.29 10.27 -3.59
CA SER A 140 -15.42 10.53 -5.03
C SER A 140 -15.86 9.32 -5.87
N LEU A 141 -15.88 8.12 -5.31
CA LEU A 141 -16.35 6.89 -5.98
C LEU A 141 -17.87 6.73 -5.92
N LYS A 142 -18.56 7.41 -4.99
CA LYS A 142 -19.98 7.20 -4.74
C LYS A 142 -20.84 7.58 -5.95
N GLY A 143 -21.81 6.72 -6.27
CA GLY A 143 -22.82 7.00 -7.27
C GLY A 143 -22.38 6.89 -8.73
N ILE A 144 -21.13 6.45 -9.01
CA ILE A 144 -20.66 6.26 -10.40
C ILE A 144 -21.29 5.00 -10.98
N THR A 145 -21.18 3.87 -10.27
CA THR A 145 -21.86 2.61 -10.57
C THR A 145 -22.37 1.99 -9.26
N SER A 146 -23.24 1.00 -9.34
CA SER A 146 -23.74 0.29 -8.16
C SER A 146 -23.99 -1.19 -8.44
N ASN A 147 -23.87 -2.02 -7.40
CA ASN A 147 -24.15 -3.46 -7.41
C ASN A 147 -23.37 -4.30 -8.41
N LYS A 148 -22.31 -3.76 -9.04
CA LYS A 148 -21.42 -4.53 -9.94
C LYS A 148 -20.55 -5.48 -9.12
N LYS A 149 -20.34 -6.70 -9.63
CA LYS A 149 -19.36 -7.65 -9.08
C LYS A 149 -17.98 -7.33 -9.65
N VAL A 150 -17.06 -6.90 -8.79
CA VAL A 150 -15.70 -6.52 -9.15
C VAL A 150 -14.72 -7.60 -8.72
N LEU A 151 -13.89 -8.09 -9.63
CA LEU A 151 -12.79 -9.00 -9.35
C LEU A 151 -11.45 -8.28 -9.58
N ILE A 152 -10.58 -8.28 -8.57
CA ILE A 152 -9.21 -7.75 -8.69
C ILE A 152 -8.23 -8.91 -8.68
N VAL A 153 -7.39 -8.99 -9.71
CA VAL A 153 -6.41 -10.05 -9.93
C VAL A 153 -5.01 -9.52 -9.69
N ILE A 154 -4.21 -10.27 -8.92
CA ILE A 154 -2.83 -9.90 -8.57
C ILE A 154 -1.86 -10.68 -9.47
N GLY A 155 -0.95 -9.99 -10.15
CA GLY A 155 0.06 -10.61 -11.00
C GLY A 155 -0.55 -11.51 -12.08
N PRO A 156 -1.50 -11.01 -12.89
CA PRO A 156 -2.20 -11.83 -13.87
C PRO A 156 -1.23 -12.45 -14.89
N ARG A 157 -1.57 -13.64 -15.37
CA ARG A 157 -0.79 -14.37 -16.37
C ARG A 157 -1.62 -14.63 -17.62
N LYS A 158 -0.95 -14.89 -18.73
CA LYS A 158 -1.59 -15.30 -19.99
C LYS A 158 -2.15 -16.73 -19.92
N ASN A 159 -1.54 -17.63 -19.13
CA ASN A 159 -2.05 -18.98 -18.93
C ASN A 159 -3.10 -19.00 -17.81
N LEU A 160 -4.38 -19.09 -18.17
CA LEU A 160 -5.53 -19.14 -17.27
C LEU A 160 -5.77 -20.52 -16.64
N ASN A 161 -5.06 -21.55 -17.06
CA ASN A 161 -5.15 -22.89 -16.46
C ASN A 161 -4.32 -23.02 -15.18
N ASN A 162 -3.46 -22.03 -14.89
CA ASN A 162 -2.64 -21.98 -13.68
C ASN A 162 -3.40 -21.35 -12.52
N GLN A 163 -2.76 -21.39 -11.35
CA GLN A 163 -3.23 -20.68 -10.16
C GLN A 163 -3.33 -19.17 -10.42
N ILE A 164 -4.50 -18.61 -10.16
CA ILE A 164 -4.81 -17.20 -10.31
C ILE A 164 -4.97 -16.59 -8.92
N TYR A 165 -4.09 -15.65 -8.58
CA TYR A 165 -4.14 -14.92 -7.32
C TYR A 165 -5.11 -13.75 -7.44
N ILE A 166 -6.05 -13.67 -6.51
CA ILE A 166 -7.05 -12.60 -6.48
C ILE A 166 -7.00 -11.87 -5.13
N THR A 167 -7.53 -10.66 -5.07
CA THR A 167 -7.74 -10.00 -3.78
C THR A 167 -8.95 -10.64 -3.10
N GLY A 168 -8.79 -11.03 -1.84
CA GLY A 168 -9.92 -11.43 -1.01
C GLY A 168 -10.66 -10.22 -0.45
N ASN A 169 -11.64 -10.52 0.42
CA ASN A 169 -12.43 -9.53 1.13
C ASN A 169 -11.78 -9.06 2.45
N HIS A 170 -10.47 -9.30 2.64
CA HIS A 170 -9.72 -8.92 3.84
C HIS A 170 -8.62 -7.90 3.56
N LEU A 171 -8.56 -7.34 2.34
CA LEU A 171 -7.60 -6.34 1.92
C LEU A 171 -8.30 -5.00 1.64
N TYR A 172 -7.55 -3.90 1.66
CA TYR A 172 -8.03 -2.54 1.41
C TYR A 172 -8.81 -2.37 0.10
N PHE A 173 -8.65 -3.27 -0.84
CA PHE A 173 -9.43 -3.32 -2.09
C PHE A 173 -10.93 -3.53 -1.82
N GLU A 174 -11.26 -4.37 -0.83
CA GLU A 174 -12.66 -4.58 -0.40
C GLU A 174 -13.31 -3.29 0.08
N ASP A 175 -12.57 -2.49 0.88
CA ASP A 175 -13.06 -1.20 1.38
C ASP A 175 -13.32 -0.23 0.22
N ILE A 176 -12.44 -0.22 -0.81
CA ILE A 176 -12.58 0.63 -2.00
C ILE A 176 -13.78 0.19 -2.85
N ILE A 177 -13.92 -1.11 -3.09
CA ILE A 177 -15.06 -1.68 -3.84
C ILE A 177 -16.37 -1.31 -3.13
N LYS A 178 -16.46 -1.51 -1.81
CA LYS A 178 -17.65 -1.16 -1.03
C LYS A 178 -17.93 0.34 -1.02
N ALA A 179 -16.91 1.18 -0.87
CA ALA A 179 -17.06 2.64 -0.91
C ALA A 179 -17.65 3.14 -2.23
N SER A 180 -17.44 2.42 -3.32
CA SER A 180 -18.00 2.71 -4.63
C SER A 180 -19.46 2.24 -4.82
N GLY A 181 -20.05 1.54 -3.84
CA GLY A 181 -21.40 0.93 -3.95
C GLY A 181 -21.43 -0.38 -4.73
N ASN A 182 -20.27 -0.98 -4.99
CA ASN A 182 -20.12 -2.25 -5.69
C ASN A 182 -19.80 -3.40 -4.71
N LYS A 183 -19.66 -4.62 -5.22
CA LYS A 183 -19.44 -5.84 -4.45
C LYS A 183 -18.19 -6.55 -4.95
N ASN A 184 -17.41 -7.11 -4.04
CA ASN A 184 -16.35 -8.04 -4.42
C ASN A 184 -16.99 -9.31 -5.03
N ALA A 185 -16.46 -9.76 -6.17
CA ALA A 185 -16.93 -10.98 -6.80
C ALA A 185 -16.58 -12.24 -5.99
N PHE A 186 -15.57 -12.15 -5.12
CA PHE A 186 -15.11 -13.24 -4.26
C PHE A 186 -15.34 -12.91 -2.79
N PHE A 187 -15.87 -13.89 -2.04
CA PHE A 187 -16.00 -13.83 -0.59
C PHE A 187 -15.47 -15.11 0.05
N SER A 188 -14.74 -14.96 1.15
CA SER A 188 -14.27 -16.07 1.98
C SER A 188 -14.14 -15.64 3.42
N THR A 189 -14.35 -16.55 4.36
CA THR A 189 -14.05 -16.36 5.78
C THR A 189 -12.55 -16.53 6.09
N SER A 190 -11.81 -17.20 5.20
CA SER A 190 -10.35 -17.34 5.31
C SER A 190 -9.64 -16.02 5.00
N LYS A 191 -8.66 -15.68 5.84
CA LYS A 191 -7.78 -14.52 5.64
C LYS A 191 -6.57 -14.81 4.76
N ASN A 192 -6.39 -16.06 4.33
CA ASN A 192 -5.30 -16.43 3.45
C ASN A 192 -5.47 -15.80 2.07
N GLN A 193 -4.35 -15.61 1.35
CA GLN A 193 -4.37 -15.15 -0.03
C GLN A 193 -5.20 -16.10 -0.89
N PRO A 194 -6.32 -15.63 -1.50
CA PRO A 194 -7.14 -16.52 -2.32
C PRO A 194 -6.43 -16.87 -3.62
N VAL A 195 -6.49 -18.16 -3.97
CA VAL A 195 -6.03 -18.69 -5.23
C VAL A 195 -7.20 -19.43 -5.88
N VAL A 196 -7.49 -19.10 -7.12
CA VAL A 196 -8.61 -19.67 -7.89
C VAL A 196 -8.12 -20.17 -9.24
N ASN A 197 -8.99 -20.89 -9.96
CA ASN A 197 -8.83 -21.26 -11.36
C ASN A 197 -9.83 -20.49 -12.24
N SER A 198 -9.71 -20.64 -13.55
CA SER A 198 -10.62 -20.01 -14.52
C SER A 198 -12.08 -20.45 -14.34
N GLU A 199 -12.34 -21.72 -14.01
CA GLU A 199 -13.70 -22.22 -13.74
C GLU A 199 -14.35 -21.50 -12.57
N LYS A 200 -13.61 -21.26 -11.47
CA LYS A 200 -14.12 -20.50 -10.34
C LYS A 200 -14.42 -19.05 -10.71
N ILE A 201 -13.63 -18.44 -11.59
CA ILE A 201 -13.88 -17.07 -12.10
C ILE A 201 -15.15 -17.06 -12.95
N ILE A 202 -15.34 -18.04 -13.82
CA ILE A 202 -16.56 -18.19 -14.64
C ILE A 202 -17.79 -18.31 -13.73
N ASN A 203 -17.73 -19.13 -12.69
CA ASN A 203 -18.82 -19.32 -11.73
C ASN A 203 -19.13 -18.03 -10.93
N MET A 204 -18.11 -17.22 -10.59
CA MET A 204 -18.32 -15.91 -9.96
C MET A 204 -19.00 -14.91 -10.91
N ASN A 205 -18.76 -15.05 -12.20
CA ASN A 205 -19.25 -14.19 -13.28
C ASN A 205 -19.13 -12.69 -12.93
N PRO A 206 -17.89 -12.14 -12.81
CA PRO A 206 -17.68 -10.73 -12.49
C PRO A 206 -18.16 -9.82 -13.62
N ASP A 207 -18.65 -8.61 -13.25
CA ASP A 207 -19.05 -7.56 -14.18
C ASP A 207 -17.85 -6.67 -14.58
N ILE A 208 -16.85 -6.61 -13.71
CA ILE A 208 -15.62 -5.82 -13.90
C ILE A 208 -14.43 -6.65 -13.43
N ILE A 209 -13.39 -6.72 -14.24
CA ILE A 209 -12.08 -7.28 -13.84
C ILE A 209 -11.02 -6.17 -13.86
N VAL A 210 -10.24 -6.08 -12.79
CA VAL A 210 -9.06 -5.22 -12.71
C VAL A 210 -7.80 -6.08 -12.54
N LEU A 211 -6.91 -6.04 -13.53
CA LEU A 211 -5.66 -6.77 -13.57
C LEU A 211 -4.53 -5.87 -13.02
N LEU A 212 -3.95 -6.23 -11.86
CA LEU A 212 -2.82 -5.51 -11.28
C LEU A 212 -1.51 -6.10 -11.81
N SER A 213 -0.82 -5.36 -12.69
CA SER A 213 0.34 -5.86 -13.44
C SER A 213 1.50 -4.84 -13.49
N PRO A 214 2.09 -4.47 -12.34
CA PRO A 214 3.13 -3.44 -12.28
C PRO A 214 4.40 -3.77 -13.10
N PHE A 215 4.66 -5.04 -13.39
CA PHE A 215 5.77 -5.48 -14.23
C PHE A 215 5.53 -5.24 -15.73
N LEU A 216 4.34 -4.80 -16.13
CA LEU A 216 4.00 -4.41 -17.51
C LEU A 216 3.98 -2.89 -17.71
N ASP A 217 4.53 -2.10 -16.77
CA ASP A 217 4.61 -0.64 -16.92
C ASP A 217 5.37 -0.28 -18.21
N GLY A 218 4.73 0.51 -19.06
CA GLY A 218 5.25 0.93 -20.37
C GLY A 218 5.18 -0.11 -21.50
N LYS A 219 4.78 -1.36 -21.24
CA LYS A 219 4.75 -2.47 -22.20
C LYS A 219 3.37 -2.63 -22.87
N LYS A 220 2.95 -1.66 -23.64
CA LYS A 220 1.58 -1.57 -24.18
C LYS A 220 1.10 -2.79 -24.95
N GLU A 221 1.96 -3.41 -25.77
CA GLU A 221 1.55 -4.59 -26.56
C GLU A 221 1.34 -5.82 -25.66
N GLU A 222 2.22 -6.06 -24.68
CA GLU A 222 2.05 -7.14 -23.72
C GLU A 222 0.79 -6.94 -22.85
N GLN A 223 0.44 -5.69 -22.50
CA GLN A 223 -0.79 -5.34 -21.79
C GLN A 223 -2.03 -5.70 -22.62
N LYS A 224 -2.05 -5.33 -23.92
CA LYS A 224 -3.16 -5.65 -24.82
C LYS A 224 -3.32 -7.17 -24.99
N GLU A 225 -2.22 -7.89 -25.19
CA GLU A 225 -2.25 -9.35 -25.31
C GLU A 225 -2.79 -10.00 -24.02
N LEU A 226 -2.36 -9.52 -22.86
CA LEU A 226 -2.87 -10.03 -21.60
C LEU A 226 -4.38 -9.82 -21.47
N ILE A 227 -4.88 -8.62 -21.76
CA ILE A 227 -6.32 -8.30 -21.73
C ILE A 227 -7.09 -9.23 -22.69
N LYS A 228 -6.63 -9.43 -23.94
CA LYS A 228 -7.26 -10.33 -24.91
C LYS A 228 -7.41 -11.75 -24.39
N VAL A 229 -6.40 -12.28 -23.68
CA VAL A 229 -6.48 -13.62 -23.09
C VAL A 229 -7.59 -13.67 -22.04
N TRP A 230 -7.71 -12.66 -21.19
CA TRP A 230 -8.77 -12.60 -20.18
C TRP A 230 -10.17 -12.38 -20.76
N GLU A 231 -10.27 -11.73 -21.93
CA GLU A 231 -11.52 -11.56 -22.69
C GLU A 231 -12.05 -12.88 -23.28
N THR A 232 -11.25 -13.96 -23.32
CA THR A 232 -11.73 -15.27 -23.77
C THR A 232 -12.64 -15.98 -22.76
N LEU A 233 -12.65 -15.53 -21.49
CA LEU A 233 -13.52 -16.12 -20.47
C LEU A 233 -15.00 -15.77 -20.75
N PRO A 234 -15.94 -16.75 -20.67
CA PRO A 234 -17.37 -16.51 -20.90
C PRO A 234 -18.03 -15.88 -19.65
N ILE A 235 -17.75 -14.62 -19.40
CA ILE A 235 -18.20 -13.84 -18.22
C ILE A 235 -18.70 -12.45 -18.62
N ASN A 236 -19.49 -11.83 -17.75
CA ASN A 236 -20.05 -10.49 -17.98
C ASN A 236 -18.98 -9.44 -18.32
N ALA A 237 -17.83 -9.48 -17.61
CA ALA A 237 -16.74 -8.54 -17.85
C ALA A 237 -16.18 -8.65 -19.28
N SER A 238 -16.10 -9.86 -19.86
CA SER A 238 -15.63 -10.07 -21.24
C SER A 238 -16.67 -9.58 -22.25
N VAL A 239 -17.93 -9.97 -22.08
CA VAL A 239 -19.04 -9.58 -22.97
C VAL A 239 -19.16 -8.06 -23.06
N ASN A 240 -19.02 -7.37 -21.93
CA ASN A 240 -19.14 -5.90 -21.83
C ASN A 240 -17.80 -5.16 -21.98
N LYS A 241 -16.70 -5.86 -22.33
CA LYS A 241 -15.33 -5.29 -22.45
C LYS A 241 -14.91 -4.51 -21.19
N ASN A 242 -15.23 -5.02 -20.01
CA ASN A 242 -14.95 -4.41 -18.70
C ASN A 242 -13.76 -5.09 -18.02
N ILE A 243 -12.72 -5.39 -18.79
CA ILE A 243 -11.43 -5.89 -18.29
C ILE A 243 -10.40 -4.77 -18.43
N TYR A 244 -9.86 -4.34 -17.30
CA TYR A 244 -8.95 -3.20 -17.21
C TYR A 244 -7.63 -3.64 -16.58
N LEU A 245 -6.55 -2.98 -16.94
CA LEU A 245 -5.21 -3.23 -16.41
C LEU A 245 -4.66 -1.97 -15.74
N ILE A 246 -4.09 -2.14 -14.53
CA ILE A 246 -3.33 -1.11 -13.84
C ILE A 246 -1.88 -1.60 -13.74
N ASP A 247 -0.97 -0.89 -14.41
CA ASP A 247 0.46 -1.27 -14.54
C ASP A 247 1.37 -0.57 -13.51
N LYS A 248 0.83 0.16 -12.55
CA LYS A 248 1.60 0.98 -11.61
C LYS A 248 1.86 0.25 -10.28
N THR A 249 3.07 0.41 -9.75
CA THR A 249 3.52 -0.23 -8.50
C THR A 249 2.65 0.12 -7.29
N TYR A 250 2.14 1.36 -7.23
CA TYR A 250 1.27 1.78 -6.11
C TYR A 250 0.00 0.95 -5.98
N SER A 251 -0.44 0.26 -7.04
CA SER A 251 -1.67 -0.54 -7.00
C SER A 251 -1.59 -1.71 -6.01
N GLY A 252 -0.40 -2.23 -5.73
CA GLY A 252 -0.17 -3.34 -4.80
C GLY A 252 0.41 -2.93 -3.44
N ILE A 253 0.62 -1.63 -3.19
CA ILE A 253 1.28 -1.16 -1.97
C ILE A 253 0.28 -0.40 -1.08
N PRO A 254 -0.09 -0.95 0.10
CA PRO A 254 -1.05 -0.34 1.02
C PRO A 254 -0.41 0.81 1.83
N SER A 255 -0.24 1.95 1.20
CA SER A 255 0.31 3.19 1.76
C SER A 255 -0.65 4.36 1.53
N GLN A 256 -0.21 5.59 1.81
CA GLN A 256 -0.95 6.80 1.45
C GLN A 256 -1.18 6.92 -0.07
N ARG A 257 -0.39 6.21 -0.89
CA ARG A 257 -0.57 6.19 -2.36
C ARG A 257 -1.78 5.38 -2.83
N VAL A 258 -2.52 4.76 -1.92
CA VAL A 258 -3.83 4.15 -2.24
C VAL A 258 -4.77 5.12 -2.94
N VAL A 259 -4.60 6.43 -2.75
CA VAL A 259 -5.35 7.48 -3.46
C VAL A 259 -5.17 7.40 -4.99
N TYR A 260 -4.01 6.95 -5.48
CA TYR A 260 -3.77 6.80 -6.91
C TYR A 260 -4.54 5.59 -7.48
N PHE A 261 -4.53 4.46 -6.75
CA PHE A 261 -5.36 3.32 -7.11
C PHE A 261 -6.85 3.69 -7.13
N ILE A 262 -7.34 4.42 -6.10
CA ILE A 262 -8.72 4.88 -6.05
C ILE A 262 -9.06 5.77 -7.27
N LYS A 263 -8.13 6.61 -7.70
CA LYS A 263 -8.29 7.48 -8.88
C LYS A 263 -8.37 6.69 -10.18
N ASP A 264 -7.56 5.65 -10.34
CA ASP A 264 -7.63 4.77 -11.50
C ASP A 264 -8.90 3.92 -11.47
N PHE A 265 -9.27 3.40 -10.31
CA PHE A 265 -10.53 2.66 -10.14
C PHE A 265 -11.75 3.56 -10.45
N LYS A 266 -11.72 4.83 -10.05
CA LYS A 266 -12.75 5.81 -10.43
C LYS A 266 -12.91 5.91 -11.94
N LYS A 267 -11.81 6.07 -12.69
CA LYS A 267 -11.84 6.11 -14.17
C LYS A 267 -12.41 4.83 -14.76
N ILE A 268 -12.08 3.68 -14.18
CA ILE A 268 -12.65 2.38 -14.59
C ILE A 268 -14.17 2.40 -14.43
N LEU A 269 -14.68 2.84 -13.27
CA LEU A 269 -16.12 2.91 -13.01
C LEU A 269 -16.84 3.92 -13.94
N GLU A 270 -16.21 5.06 -14.23
CA GLU A 270 -16.72 6.04 -15.19
C GLU A 270 -16.82 5.44 -16.60
N ASN A 271 -15.82 4.68 -17.05
CA ASN A 271 -15.85 3.98 -18.32
C ASN A 271 -16.97 2.91 -18.36
N VAL A 272 -17.18 2.17 -17.26
CA VAL A 272 -18.25 1.18 -17.16
C VAL A 272 -19.64 1.84 -17.22
N ARG A 273 -19.81 2.99 -16.58
CA ARG A 273 -21.07 3.76 -16.61
C ARG A 273 -21.43 4.27 -17.98
N ASN A 274 -20.44 4.68 -18.76
CA ASN A 274 -20.62 5.32 -20.06
C ASN A 274 -20.81 4.33 -21.23
N LYS A 275 -20.82 3.03 -20.96
CA LYS A 275 -21.14 1.95 -21.90
C LYS A 275 -22.60 1.52 -21.78
#